data_3568c9544121dea34e9879c8590fa466
#
_entry.id   3568c9544121dea34e9879c8590fa466
#
_cell.length_a   1.000
_cell.length_b   1.000
_cell.length_c   1.000
_cell.angle_alpha   90.00
_cell.angle_beta   90.00
_cell.angle_gamma   90.00
#
_symmetry.space_group_name_H-M   'P 1'
#
loop_
_entity.id
_entity.type
_entity.pdbx_description
1 polymer ?
#
loop_
_entity_poly.entity_id
_entity_poly.type
_entity_poly.pdbx_seq_one_letter_code
_entity_poly.pdbx_strand_id
1 'polypeptide(L)'
;MAKKANDLTGKEWLQNSFSIWRDLKKTAEEKKMNHPASYPVALCEKLIKTFSRSDCRVLDPFNGIGSTMVAAKNLNCSGLGIDLSTEFCEIANERIDGAPNISVINGDSFKVLKDSNIGEFDICITSPPYWDILNMKRSADGKVSVNYSDEGSDLGNLSDYEYFLTQLKELFSLVYNRLKPDSYCLINVMDIRKKSEFYPLHSDLAYKLREIGFVFDDLIIWDRQSDYNNMRPLGYPYRFRINKVHEYILIMHKK
;
A
#
# COMPACT_ATOMS: atom_id res chain seq x y z
N MET A 1 15.33 -28.46 -9.64
CA MET A 1 13.93 -28.13 -10.02
C MET A 1 13.71 -26.66 -9.79
N ALA A 2 13.01 -25.95 -10.68
CA ALA A 2 12.67 -24.56 -10.47
C ALA A 2 11.75 -24.43 -9.22
N LYS A 3 12.01 -23.42 -8.37
CA LYS A 3 11.21 -23.14 -7.19
C LYS A 3 9.82 -22.62 -7.64
N LYS A 4 8.73 -23.12 -7.03
CA LYS A 4 7.39 -22.60 -7.32
C LYS A 4 7.29 -21.13 -6.86
N ALA A 5 6.61 -20.30 -7.65
CA ALA A 5 6.39 -18.89 -7.33
C ALA A 5 5.41 -18.72 -6.14
N ASN A 6 4.39 -19.57 -6.06
CA ASN A 6 3.36 -19.57 -5.02
C ASN A 6 2.77 -20.97 -4.84
N ASP A 7 1.79 -21.10 -3.93
CA ASP A 7 1.15 -22.38 -3.61
C ASP A 7 -0.26 -22.50 -4.23
N LEU A 8 -0.62 -21.64 -5.18
CA LEU A 8 -1.91 -21.68 -5.85
C LEU A 8 -2.09 -22.91 -6.71
N THR A 9 -3.31 -23.43 -6.76
CA THR A 9 -3.75 -24.38 -7.78
C THR A 9 -3.84 -23.70 -9.16
N GLY A 10 -3.81 -24.47 -10.26
CA GLY A 10 -3.94 -23.89 -11.60
C GLY A 10 -5.24 -23.09 -11.80
N LYS A 11 -6.34 -23.47 -11.14
CA LYS A 11 -7.61 -22.73 -11.17
C LYS A 11 -7.50 -21.39 -10.45
N GLU A 12 -6.92 -21.36 -9.25
CA GLU A 12 -6.70 -20.15 -8.49
C GLU A 12 -5.71 -19.23 -9.19
N TRP A 13 -4.65 -19.78 -9.80
CA TRP A 13 -3.70 -19.03 -10.60
C TRP A 13 -4.41 -18.26 -11.71
N LEU A 14 -5.23 -18.96 -12.52
CA LEU A 14 -5.99 -18.32 -13.59
C LEU A 14 -6.92 -17.22 -13.05
N GLN A 15 -7.62 -17.48 -11.95
CA GLN A 15 -8.52 -16.49 -11.34
C GLN A 15 -7.80 -15.24 -10.81
N ASN A 16 -6.56 -15.39 -10.32
CA ASN A 16 -5.75 -14.30 -9.82
C ASN A 16 -4.96 -13.56 -10.90
N SER A 17 -4.82 -14.16 -12.11
CA SER A 17 -4.06 -13.56 -13.22
C SER A 17 -4.81 -12.47 -14.00
N PHE A 18 -6.06 -12.18 -13.66
CA PHE A 18 -6.78 -11.08 -14.29
C PHE A 18 -6.25 -9.73 -13.76
N SER A 19 -6.05 -8.78 -14.68
CA SER A 19 -5.51 -7.46 -14.35
C SER A 19 -6.49 -6.56 -13.59
N ILE A 20 -7.79 -6.90 -13.53
CA ILE A 20 -8.81 -6.13 -12.79
C ILE A 20 -9.32 -6.98 -11.64
N TRP A 21 -9.06 -6.54 -10.41
CA TRP A 21 -9.52 -7.18 -9.19
C TRP A 21 -10.73 -6.46 -8.63
N ARG A 22 -11.83 -7.21 -8.42
CA ARG A 22 -13.14 -6.74 -7.93
C ARG A 22 -13.49 -7.45 -6.63
N ASP A 23 -14.52 -6.94 -5.97
CA ASP A 23 -15.17 -7.57 -4.80
C ASP A 23 -14.27 -7.75 -3.57
N LEU A 24 -13.14 -7.04 -3.52
CA LEU A 24 -12.26 -6.98 -2.36
C LEU A 24 -12.71 -5.81 -1.47
N LYS A 25 -13.62 -6.10 -0.53
CA LYS A 25 -14.28 -5.09 0.31
C LYS A 25 -13.84 -5.21 1.76
N LYS A 26 -13.86 -4.08 2.46
CA LYS A 26 -13.73 -4.05 3.92
C LYS A 26 -14.91 -4.78 4.58
N THR A 27 -14.61 -5.54 5.61
CA THR A 27 -15.62 -6.13 6.52
C THR A 27 -16.38 -5.04 7.26
N ALA A 28 -17.47 -5.41 7.94
CA ALA A 28 -18.21 -4.47 8.78
C ALA A 28 -17.36 -3.93 9.94
N GLU A 29 -16.44 -4.73 10.46
CA GLU A 29 -15.51 -4.34 11.53
C GLU A 29 -14.45 -3.37 10.99
N GLU A 30 -13.84 -3.67 9.84
CA GLU A 30 -12.86 -2.77 9.20
C GLU A 30 -13.46 -1.40 8.83
N LYS A 31 -14.75 -1.34 8.51
CA LYS A 31 -15.45 -0.07 8.23
C LYS A 31 -15.67 0.79 9.46
N LYS A 32 -15.76 0.18 10.65
CA LYS A 32 -15.90 0.90 11.93
C LYS A 32 -14.58 1.50 12.41
N MET A 33 -13.46 0.97 11.96
CA MET A 33 -12.14 1.50 12.29
C MET A 33 -11.93 2.84 11.58
N ASN A 34 -11.68 3.88 12.34
CA ASN A 34 -11.65 5.26 11.85
C ASN A 34 -10.31 5.61 11.19
N HIS A 35 -9.91 4.86 10.13
CA HIS A 35 -8.71 5.16 9.35
C HIS A 35 -9.08 5.70 7.97
N PRO A 36 -8.53 6.86 7.57
CA PRO A 36 -8.96 7.58 6.36
C PRO A 36 -8.63 6.84 5.04
N ALA A 37 -7.62 5.98 5.02
CA ALA A 37 -7.08 5.43 3.78
C ALA A 37 -6.65 3.96 3.86
N SER A 38 -7.15 3.15 4.81
CA SER A 38 -6.78 1.72 4.86
C SER A 38 -7.42 0.91 3.74
N TYR A 39 -6.71 -0.07 3.22
CA TYR A 39 -7.23 -1.08 2.32
C TYR A 39 -7.73 -2.32 3.09
N PRO A 40 -8.59 -3.18 2.49
CA PRO A 40 -9.13 -4.35 3.16
C PRO A 40 -8.07 -5.45 3.38
N VAL A 41 -8.17 -6.19 4.46
CA VAL A 41 -7.34 -7.39 4.73
C VAL A 41 -7.42 -8.39 3.58
N ALA A 42 -8.62 -8.58 3.00
CA ALA A 42 -8.84 -9.48 1.87
C ALA A 42 -7.96 -9.16 0.64
N LEU A 43 -7.64 -7.88 0.40
CA LEU A 43 -6.71 -7.48 -0.66
C LEU A 43 -5.29 -7.98 -0.36
N CYS A 44 -4.81 -7.75 0.87
CA CYS A 44 -3.48 -8.18 1.30
C CYS A 44 -3.34 -9.70 1.26
N GLU A 45 -4.36 -10.44 1.75
CA GLU A 45 -4.37 -11.91 1.68
C GLU A 45 -4.24 -12.41 0.24
N LYS A 46 -5.00 -11.81 -0.67
CA LYS A 46 -4.93 -12.17 -2.09
C LYS A 46 -3.57 -11.87 -2.70
N LEU A 47 -2.97 -10.73 -2.35
CA LEU A 47 -1.62 -10.35 -2.79
C LEU A 47 -0.56 -11.32 -2.26
N ILE A 48 -0.57 -11.65 -0.96
CA ILE A 48 0.36 -12.61 -0.35
C ILE A 48 0.26 -13.97 -1.06
N LYS A 49 -0.96 -14.51 -1.20
CA LYS A 49 -1.18 -15.81 -1.87
C LYS A 49 -0.72 -15.84 -3.32
N THR A 50 -0.84 -14.71 -4.04
CA THR A 50 -0.51 -14.63 -5.47
C THR A 50 0.99 -14.47 -5.70
N PHE A 51 1.67 -13.65 -4.92
CA PHE A 51 3.06 -13.23 -5.18
C PHE A 51 4.08 -13.81 -4.19
N SER A 52 3.65 -14.68 -3.28
CA SER A 52 4.52 -15.31 -2.31
C SER A 52 4.09 -16.75 -2.04
N ARG A 53 4.89 -17.45 -1.26
CA ARG A 53 4.59 -18.81 -0.78
C ARG A 53 4.13 -18.77 0.67
N SER A 54 3.59 -19.89 1.15
CA SER A 54 3.41 -20.14 2.58
C SER A 54 4.73 -19.94 3.33
N ASP A 55 4.66 -19.59 4.61
CA ASP A 55 5.82 -19.30 5.48
C ASP A 55 6.63 -18.05 5.06
N CYS A 56 6.07 -17.16 4.26
CA CYS A 56 6.73 -15.94 3.85
C CYS A 56 6.90 -14.94 5.01
N ARG A 57 7.82 -14.01 4.82
CA ARG A 57 8.00 -12.86 5.68
C ARG A 57 7.61 -11.58 4.97
N VAL A 58 6.60 -10.88 5.50
CA VAL A 58 5.97 -9.71 4.88
C VAL A 58 6.50 -8.42 5.51
N LEU A 59 6.77 -7.41 4.68
CA LEU A 59 7.12 -6.05 5.10
C LEU A 59 6.01 -5.07 4.70
N ASP A 60 5.64 -4.16 5.61
CA ASP A 60 4.83 -2.98 5.31
C ASP A 60 5.42 -1.74 5.99
N PRO A 61 6.14 -0.86 5.25
CA PRO A 61 6.74 0.35 5.79
C PRO A 61 5.76 1.51 5.99
N PHE A 62 4.47 1.34 5.64
CA PHE A 62 3.38 2.30 5.87
C PHE A 62 2.17 1.56 6.41
N ASN A 63 2.36 0.88 7.55
CA ASN A 63 1.47 -0.15 8.08
C ASN A 63 0.05 0.35 8.42
N GLY A 64 -0.10 1.64 8.75
CA GLY A 64 -1.38 2.17 9.22
C GLY A 64 -1.94 1.32 10.36
N ILE A 65 -3.23 1.03 10.29
CA ILE A 65 -3.92 0.15 11.26
C ILE A 65 -3.68 -1.36 11.04
N GLY A 66 -2.66 -1.74 10.27
CA GLY A 66 -2.15 -3.12 10.22
C GLY A 66 -2.91 -4.09 9.33
N SER A 67 -3.57 -3.67 8.26
CA SER A 67 -4.28 -4.63 7.39
C SER A 67 -3.36 -5.67 6.75
N THR A 68 -2.14 -5.29 6.37
CA THR A 68 -1.11 -6.20 5.85
C THR A 68 -0.67 -7.20 6.91
N MET A 69 -0.48 -6.75 8.15
CA MET A 69 -0.04 -7.59 9.26
C MET A 69 -1.14 -8.58 9.69
N VAL A 70 -2.40 -8.16 9.69
CA VAL A 70 -3.54 -9.07 9.91
C VAL A 70 -3.61 -10.13 8.82
N ALA A 71 -3.42 -9.77 7.56
CA ALA A 71 -3.38 -10.73 6.46
C ALA A 71 -2.23 -11.73 6.59
N ALA A 72 -1.03 -11.27 6.98
CA ALA A 72 0.11 -12.14 7.26
C ALA A 72 -0.20 -13.13 8.39
N LYS A 73 -0.80 -12.65 9.51
CA LYS A 73 -1.27 -13.49 10.61
C LYS A 73 -2.23 -14.58 10.11
N ASN A 74 -3.26 -14.20 9.36
CA ASN A 74 -4.29 -15.11 8.86
C ASN A 74 -3.73 -16.22 7.95
N LEU A 75 -2.61 -15.93 7.29
CA LEU A 75 -1.93 -16.85 6.37
C LEU A 75 -0.74 -17.58 7.02
N ASN A 76 -0.56 -17.46 8.33
CA ASN A 76 0.57 -18.03 9.08
C ASN A 76 1.94 -17.57 8.56
N CYS A 77 2.02 -16.40 7.94
CA CYS A 77 3.27 -15.73 7.59
C CYS A 77 3.81 -14.96 8.80
N SER A 78 5.10 -14.64 8.78
CA SER A 78 5.67 -13.66 9.67
C SER A 78 5.62 -12.26 9.05
N GLY A 79 5.76 -11.20 9.84
CA GLY A 79 5.68 -9.86 9.29
C GLY A 79 6.23 -8.77 10.19
N LEU A 80 6.61 -7.67 9.53
CA LEU A 80 7.01 -6.42 10.16
C LEU A 80 6.23 -5.25 9.54
N GLY A 81 5.41 -4.59 10.35
CA GLY A 81 4.76 -3.32 10.03
C GLY A 81 5.48 -2.16 10.71
N ILE A 82 5.59 -1.03 10.02
CA ILE A 82 6.18 0.19 10.57
C ILE A 82 5.22 1.35 10.30
N ASP A 83 4.95 2.16 11.31
CA ASP A 83 4.15 3.37 11.14
C ASP A 83 4.61 4.49 12.08
N LEU A 84 4.49 5.74 11.64
CA LEU A 84 4.82 6.92 12.45
C LEU A 84 3.79 7.18 13.54
N SER A 85 2.52 6.86 13.30
CA SER A 85 1.43 7.13 14.21
C SER A 85 1.37 6.11 15.34
N THR A 86 1.54 6.59 16.57
CA THR A 86 1.38 5.77 17.78
C THR A 86 -0.02 5.18 17.86
N GLU A 87 -1.06 5.98 17.58
CA GLU A 87 -2.46 5.54 17.58
C GLU A 87 -2.70 4.38 16.59
N PHE A 88 -2.15 4.49 15.36
CA PHE A 88 -2.31 3.42 14.36
C PHE A 88 -1.55 2.16 14.74
N CYS A 89 -0.37 2.30 15.33
CA CYS A 89 0.38 1.16 15.84
C CYS A 89 -0.34 0.45 17.00
N GLU A 90 -0.99 1.18 17.89
CA GLU A 90 -1.81 0.61 18.97
C GLU A 90 -2.98 -0.21 18.39
N ILE A 91 -3.75 0.38 17.44
CA ILE A 91 -4.83 -0.32 16.75
C ILE A 91 -4.31 -1.56 16.01
N ALA A 92 -3.16 -1.45 15.33
CA ALA A 92 -2.57 -2.58 14.61
C ALA A 92 -2.18 -3.71 15.58
N ASN A 93 -1.58 -3.38 16.73
CA ASN A 93 -1.21 -4.35 17.76
C ASN A 93 -2.44 -5.06 18.35
N GLU A 94 -3.53 -4.34 18.62
CA GLU A 94 -4.79 -4.94 19.05
C GLU A 94 -5.33 -5.93 18.00
N ARG A 95 -5.28 -5.58 16.71
CA ARG A 95 -5.77 -6.44 15.62
C ARG A 95 -4.95 -7.70 15.41
N ILE A 96 -3.64 -7.64 15.59
CA ILE A 96 -2.79 -8.84 15.49
C ILE A 96 -2.89 -9.71 16.74
N ASP A 97 -3.42 -9.19 17.87
CA ASP A 97 -3.74 -9.94 19.08
C ASP A 97 -2.57 -10.83 19.55
N GLY A 98 -1.40 -10.23 19.72
CA GLY A 98 -0.20 -10.89 20.21
C GLY A 98 0.36 -12.03 19.34
N ALA A 99 0.05 -12.05 18.03
CA ALA A 99 0.58 -13.05 17.10
C ALA A 99 2.13 -13.09 17.17
N PRO A 100 2.75 -14.23 17.53
CA PRO A 100 4.17 -14.28 17.93
C PRO A 100 5.14 -13.96 16.78
N ASN A 101 4.70 -14.15 15.54
CA ASN A 101 5.54 -13.95 14.35
C ASN A 101 5.28 -12.60 13.65
N ILE A 102 4.46 -11.74 14.24
CA ILE A 102 4.13 -10.42 13.69
C ILE A 102 4.63 -9.35 14.65
N SER A 103 5.28 -8.35 14.10
CA SER A 103 5.74 -7.18 14.86
C SER A 103 5.26 -5.89 14.22
N VAL A 104 4.86 -4.93 15.05
CA VAL A 104 4.55 -3.55 14.61
C VAL A 104 5.46 -2.61 15.39
N ILE A 105 6.20 -1.78 14.65
CA ILE A 105 7.12 -0.79 15.23
C ILE A 105 6.52 0.60 15.01
N ASN A 106 6.34 1.34 16.09
CA ASN A 106 6.07 2.78 16.02
C ASN A 106 7.39 3.52 15.78
N GLY A 107 7.56 4.07 14.58
CA GLY A 107 8.80 4.73 14.21
C GLY A 107 8.88 5.16 12.75
N ASP A 108 9.93 5.89 12.46
CA ASP A 108 10.26 6.36 11.13
C ASP A 108 10.85 5.22 10.28
N SER A 109 10.18 4.86 9.20
CA SER A 109 10.57 3.79 8.29
C SER A 109 11.97 4.00 7.68
N PHE A 110 12.39 5.25 7.47
CA PHE A 110 13.76 5.54 7.03
C PHE A 110 14.82 5.11 8.05
N LYS A 111 14.50 5.20 9.34
CA LYS A 111 15.41 4.79 10.41
C LYS A 111 15.36 3.27 10.62
N VAL A 112 14.16 2.72 10.75
CA VAL A 112 13.96 1.28 11.02
C VAL A 112 14.54 0.42 9.90
N LEU A 113 14.31 0.78 8.63
CA LEU A 113 14.82 0.00 7.48
C LEU A 113 16.34 0.05 7.33
N LYS A 114 17.06 0.98 7.97
CA LYS A 114 18.52 1.01 8.01
C LYS A 114 19.10 -0.01 9.00
N ASP A 115 18.33 -0.46 10.00
CA ASP A 115 18.79 -1.44 10.96
C ASP A 115 18.91 -2.83 10.32
N SER A 116 20.12 -3.38 10.26
CA SER A 116 20.39 -4.71 9.70
C SER A 116 19.74 -5.84 10.48
N ASN A 117 19.44 -5.65 11.76
CA ASN A 117 18.87 -6.68 12.61
C ASN A 117 17.43 -7.05 12.25
N ILE A 118 16.72 -6.20 11.49
CA ILE A 118 15.38 -6.54 11.04
C ILE A 118 15.35 -7.68 9.99
N GLY A 119 16.49 -8.04 9.41
CA GLY A 119 16.62 -9.13 8.44
C GLY A 119 16.02 -8.82 7.06
N GLU A 120 15.76 -9.88 6.27
CA GLU A 120 15.24 -9.78 4.93
C GLU A 120 13.78 -10.27 4.84
N PHE A 121 13.09 -9.87 3.76
CA PHE A 121 11.66 -10.14 3.54
C PHE A 121 11.43 -10.82 2.19
N ASP A 122 10.42 -11.70 2.14
CA ASP A 122 10.01 -12.40 0.93
C ASP A 122 9.09 -11.56 0.03
N ILE A 123 8.38 -10.58 0.63
CA ILE A 123 7.46 -9.70 -0.06
C ILE A 123 7.28 -8.40 0.73
N CYS A 124 7.14 -7.28 0.01
CA CYS A 124 6.65 -6.03 0.58
C CYS A 124 5.26 -5.73 0.00
N ILE A 125 4.29 -5.39 0.87
CA ILE A 125 2.95 -4.94 0.48
C ILE A 125 2.67 -3.68 1.26
N THR A 126 2.38 -2.57 0.55
CA THR A 126 2.26 -1.28 1.20
C THR A 126 1.45 -0.27 0.40
N SER A 127 1.00 0.78 1.07
CA SER A 127 0.36 1.94 0.45
C SER A 127 0.95 3.21 1.06
N PRO A 128 1.90 3.85 0.40
CA PRO A 128 2.46 5.11 0.86
C PRO A 128 1.39 6.20 0.86
N PRO A 129 1.59 7.31 1.59
CA PRO A 129 0.70 8.46 1.49
C PRO A 129 0.62 8.94 0.03
N TYR A 130 -0.57 9.40 -0.38
CA TYR A 130 -0.78 9.90 -1.75
C TYR A 130 -0.52 11.40 -1.77
N TRP A 131 0.76 11.79 -1.60
CA TRP A 131 1.23 13.16 -1.50
C TRP A 131 0.44 13.93 -0.41
N ASP A 132 0.11 15.21 -0.60
CA ASP A 132 -0.60 16.07 0.36
C ASP A 132 -2.14 15.96 0.30
N ILE A 133 -2.66 14.88 -0.29
CA ILE A 133 -4.13 14.74 -0.56
C ILE A 133 -4.96 14.76 0.73
N LEU A 134 -4.40 14.30 1.84
CA LEU A 134 -5.10 14.25 3.13
C LEU A 134 -5.18 15.61 3.80
N ASN A 135 -4.30 16.55 3.42
CA ASN A 135 -4.33 17.94 3.89
C ASN A 135 -5.36 18.79 3.11
N MET A 136 -5.95 18.24 2.03
CA MET A 136 -6.91 18.96 1.21
C MET A 136 -8.36 18.64 1.61
N LYS A 137 -9.22 19.67 1.65
CA LYS A 137 -10.68 19.45 1.76
C LYS A 137 -11.14 18.59 0.57
N ARG A 138 -11.65 17.40 0.87
CA ARG A 138 -12.20 16.51 -0.15
C ARG A 138 -13.48 17.12 -0.75
N SER A 139 -13.42 17.54 -1.99
CA SER A 139 -14.57 18.11 -2.69
C SER A 139 -15.61 17.06 -3.11
N ALA A 140 -15.22 15.78 -3.19
CA ALA A 140 -16.08 14.70 -3.68
C ALA A 140 -17.03 14.14 -2.61
N ASP A 141 -16.62 14.03 -1.34
CA ASP A 141 -17.40 13.41 -0.26
C ASP A 141 -17.55 14.26 1.01
N GLY A 142 -16.91 15.43 1.06
CA GLY A 142 -17.05 16.39 2.15
C GLY A 142 -16.40 16.00 3.48
N LYS A 143 -15.58 14.94 3.50
CA LYS A 143 -14.88 14.50 4.71
C LYS A 143 -13.80 15.48 5.12
N VAL A 144 -13.63 15.65 6.43
CA VAL A 144 -12.57 16.48 7.03
C VAL A 144 -11.21 15.84 6.77
N SER A 145 -10.20 16.66 6.46
CA SER A 145 -8.81 16.21 6.35
C SER A 145 -8.30 15.70 7.70
N VAL A 146 -7.59 14.59 7.71
CA VAL A 146 -6.95 14.01 8.88
C VAL A 146 -5.46 13.90 8.57
N ASN A 147 -4.62 14.65 9.29
CA ASN A 147 -3.17 14.50 9.20
C ASN A 147 -2.76 13.20 9.90
N TYR A 148 -1.77 12.50 9.37
CA TYR A 148 -1.24 11.29 10.00
C TYR A 148 -0.31 11.60 11.16
N SER A 149 0.49 12.67 11.06
CA SER A 149 1.33 13.19 12.13
C SER A 149 1.75 14.64 11.85
N ASP A 150 2.11 15.37 12.90
CA ASP A 150 2.72 16.72 12.81
C ASP A 150 4.25 16.65 12.68
N GLU A 151 4.84 15.44 12.55
CA GLU A 151 6.27 15.26 12.41
C GLU A 151 6.77 15.65 11.02
N GLY A 152 7.93 16.30 10.94
CA GLY A 152 8.55 16.73 9.69
C GLY A 152 9.02 15.58 8.77
N SER A 153 8.97 14.32 9.24
CA SER A 153 9.24 13.09 8.51
C SER A 153 8.02 12.50 7.80
N ASP A 154 6.82 13.08 7.98
CA ASP A 154 5.61 12.62 7.31
C ASP A 154 5.61 13.06 5.84
N LEU A 155 5.73 12.08 4.95
CA LEU A 155 5.72 12.31 3.50
C LEU A 155 4.41 12.91 2.98
N GLY A 156 3.30 12.73 3.71
CA GLY A 156 1.99 13.34 3.41
C GLY A 156 1.95 14.85 3.61
N ASN A 157 2.96 15.45 4.25
CA ASN A 157 3.05 16.89 4.48
C ASN A 157 3.92 17.65 3.45
N LEU A 158 4.52 16.94 2.48
CA LEU A 158 5.37 17.55 1.47
C LEU A 158 4.54 18.31 0.43
N SER A 159 4.86 19.58 0.17
CA SER A 159 4.14 20.43 -0.78
C SER A 159 4.59 20.27 -2.23
N ASP A 160 5.86 19.89 -2.46
CA ASP A 160 6.44 19.68 -3.78
C ASP A 160 6.33 18.22 -4.23
N TYR A 161 5.77 18.00 -5.40
CA TYR A 161 5.49 16.64 -5.92
C TYR A 161 6.76 15.89 -6.32
N GLU A 162 7.72 16.55 -6.96
CA GLU A 162 8.96 15.91 -7.37
C GLU A 162 9.84 15.56 -6.17
N TYR A 163 9.83 16.42 -5.15
CA TYR A 163 10.51 16.12 -3.90
C TYR A 163 9.85 14.95 -3.17
N PHE A 164 8.52 14.89 -3.16
CA PHE A 164 7.76 13.75 -2.62
C PHE A 164 8.15 12.44 -3.32
N LEU A 165 8.19 12.41 -4.65
CA LEU A 165 8.62 11.23 -5.42
C LEU A 165 10.07 10.85 -5.11
N THR A 166 10.94 11.84 -4.90
CA THR A 166 12.34 11.60 -4.52
C THR A 166 12.44 10.95 -3.14
N GLN A 167 11.67 11.42 -2.18
CA GLN A 167 11.63 10.83 -0.84
C GLN A 167 11.06 9.40 -0.85
N LEU A 168 10.02 9.14 -1.65
CA LEU A 168 9.52 7.78 -1.86
C LEU A 168 10.59 6.88 -2.48
N LYS A 169 11.32 7.36 -3.50
CA LYS A 169 12.42 6.62 -4.10
C LYS A 169 13.49 6.26 -3.06
N GLU A 170 13.89 7.20 -2.21
CA GLU A 170 14.87 6.95 -1.14
C GLU A 170 14.37 5.87 -0.17
N LEU A 171 13.11 5.95 0.28
CA LEU A 171 12.52 4.94 1.15
C LEU A 171 12.49 3.57 0.47
N PHE A 172 11.99 3.50 -0.77
CA PHE A 172 11.93 2.24 -1.50
C PHE A 172 13.30 1.66 -1.87
N SER A 173 14.35 2.48 -1.90
CA SER A 173 15.74 1.99 -1.97
C SER A 173 16.12 1.19 -0.73
N LEU A 174 15.69 1.63 0.45
CA LEU A 174 15.87 0.87 1.68
C LEU A 174 15.03 -0.42 1.67
N VAL A 175 13.78 -0.35 1.20
CA VAL A 175 12.93 -1.55 1.01
C VAL A 175 13.60 -2.54 0.05
N TYR A 176 14.11 -2.07 -1.09
CA TYR A 176 14.83 -2.90 -2.06
C TYR A 176 15.98 -3.67 -1.40
N ASN A 177 16.76 -2.99 -0.57
CA ASN A 177 17.88 -3.62 0.14
C ASN A 177 17.45 -4.67 1.18
N ARG A 178 16.22 -4.59 1.68
CA ARG A 178 15.63 -5.56 2.63
C ARG A 178 14.85 -6.69 1.98
N LEU A 179 14.56 -6.60 0.71
CA LEU A 179 13.91 -7.68 -0.03
C LEU A 179 14.94 -8.74 -0.43
N LYS A 180 14.56 -10.00 -0.37
CA LYS A 180 15.34 -11.11 -0.91
C LYS A 180 15.43 -11.01 -2.44
N PRO A 181 16.43 -11.62 -3.09
CA PRO A 181 16.41 -11.81 -4.54
C PRO A 181 15.14 -12.55 -4.98
N ASP A 182 14.68 -12.25 -6.19
CA ASP A 182 13.48 -12.86 -6.80
C ASP A 182 12.19 -12.65 -5.98
N SER A 183 12.03 -11.45 -5.41
CA SER A 183 10.89 -11.07 -4.58
C SER A 183 10.17 -9.84 -5.10
N TYR A 184 8.96 -9.59 -4.59
CA TYR A 184 8.09 -8.53 -5.06
C TYR A 184 7.87 -7.43 -4.02
N CYS A 185 7.77 -6.19 -4.51
CA CYS A 185 7.24 -5.04 -3.78
C CYS A 185 5.95 -4.61 -4.46
N LEU A 186 4.83 -4.78 -3.77
CA LEU A 186 3.47 -4.50 -4.24
C LEU A 186 2.99 -3.20 -3.62
N ILE A 187 2.80 -2.18 -4.44
CA ILE A 187 2.55 -0.82 -3.96
C ILE A 187 1.17 -0.35 -4.43
N ASN A 188 0.26 -0.18 -3.49
CA ASN A 188 -1.06 0.36 -3.77
C ASN A 188 -1.02 1.88 -3.81
N VAL A 189 -1.42 2.48 -4.94
CA VAL A 189 -1.45 3.93 -5.14
C VAL A 189 -2.66 4.35 -5.98
N MET A 190 -3.02 5.61 -5.88
CA MET A 190 -4.07 6.24 -6.70
C MET A 190 -3.52 7.51 -7.36
N ASP A 191 -3.93 7.74 -8.60
CA ASP A 191 -3.64 9.00 -9.28
C ASP A 191 -4.37 10.18 -8.65
N ILE A 192 -3.73 11.31 -8.66
CA ILE A 192 -4.16 12.51 -7.94
C ILE A 192 -4.60 13.58 -8.93
N ARG A 193 -5.66 14.29 -8.56
CA ARG A 193 -6.00 15.57 -9.21
C ARG A 193 -6.01 16.67 -8.17
N LYS A 194 -5.12 17.65 -8.38
CA LYS A 194 -5.03 18.85 -7.54
C LYS A 194 -5.41 20.07 -8.36
N LYS A 195 -6.53 20.71 -8.04
CA LYS A 195 -7.09 21.82 -8.84
C LYS A 195 -7.35 21.40 -10.30
N SER A 196 -6.60 21.98 -11.25
CA SER A 196 -6.70 21.67 -12.67
C SER A 196 -5.72 20.59 -13.16
N GLU A 197 -4.71 20.28 -12.37
CA GLU A 197 -3.60 19.39 -12.74
C GLU A 197 -3.88 17.95 -12.35
N PHE A 198 -3.38 17.05 -13.17
CA PHE A 198 -3.46 15.61 -12.98
C PHE A 198 -2.05 15.06 -12.80
N TYR A 199 -1.86 14.34 -11.70
CA TYR A 199 -0.60 13.71 -11.32
C TYR A 199 -0.77 12.19 -11.42
N PRO A 200 -0.16 11.53 -12.41
CA PRO A 200 -0.27 10.08 -12.60
C PRO A 200 0.71 9.35 -11.66
N LEU A 201 0.44 9.41 -10.35
CA LEU A 201 1.33 8.90 -9.31
C LEU A 201 1.76 7.46 -9.56
N HIS A 202 0.86 6.61 -10.08
CA HIS A 202 1.19 5.21 -10.36
C HIS A 202 2.35 5.07 -11.36
N SER A 203 2.34 5.82 -12.45
CA SER A 203 3.40 5.74 -13.46
C SER A 203 4.67 6.46 -13.03
N ASP A 204 4.53 7.65 -12.43
CA ASP A 204 5.68 8.45 -12.01
C ASP A 204 6.48 7.70 -10.93
N LEU A 205 5.80 7.11 -9.95
CA LEU A 205 6.45 6.27 -8.94
C LEU A 205 7.11 5.04 -9.55
N ALA A 206 6.41 4.32 -10.45
CA ALA A 206 6.99 3.15 -11.10
C ALA A 206 8.30 3.49 -11.85
N TYR A 207 8.35 4.65 -12.54
CA TYR A 207 9.57 5.11 -13.19
C TYR A 207 10.69 5.42 -12.20
N LYS A 208 10.41 6.11 -11.10
CA LYS A 208 11.40 6.40 -10.05
C LYS A 208 11.96 5.13 -9.42
N LEU A 209 11.12 4.10 -9.22
CA LEU A 209 11.55 2.83 -8.63
C LEU A 209 12.42 1.98 -9.56
N ARG A 210 12.27 2.11 -10.88
CA ARG A 210 13.19 1.48 -11.85
C ARG A 210 14.61 2.00 -11.73
N GLU A 211 14.79 3.25 -11.34
CA GLU A 211 16.12 3.83 -11.10
C GLU A 211 16.87 3.19 -9.91
N ILE A 212 16.15 2.51 -9.01
CA ILE A 212 16.72 1.79 -7.86
C ILE A 212 17.21 0.39 -8.28
N GLY A 213 16.62 -0.17 -9.34
CA GLY A 213 16.90 -1.53 -9.80
C GLY A 213 15.67 -2.45 -9.82
N PHE A 214 14.51 -1.98 -9.37
CA PHE A 214 13.27 -2.74 -9.57
C PHE A 214 12.93 -2.89 -11.06
N VAL A 215 12.38 -4.03 -11.43
CA VAL A 215 11.68 -4.21 -12.69
C VAL A 215 10.20 -3.92 -12.47
N PHE A 216 9.63 -3.00 -13.23
CA PHE A 216 8.18 -2.84 -13.27
C PHE A 216 7.60 -3.99 -14.08
N ASP A 217 7.15 -5.03 -13.38
CA ASP A 217 6.78 -6.32 -13.96
C ASP A 217 5.37 -6.31 -14.54
N ASP A 218 4.40 -5.78 -13.76
CA ASP A 218 3.00 -5.70 -14.17
C ASP A 218 2.22 -4.69 -13.30
N LEU A 219 0.91 -4.59 -13.57
CA LEU A 219 -0.01 -3.66 -12.91
C LEU A 219 -1.38 -4.32 -12.70
N ILE A 220 -1.90 -4.23 -11.46
CA ILE A 220 -3.28 -4.62 -11.16
C ILE A 220 -4.12 -3.36 -10.94
N ILE A 221 -5.32 -3.34 -11.51
CA ILE A 221 -6.35 -2.35 -11.23
C ILE A 221 -7.27 -2.91 -10.15
N TRP A 222 -7.23 -2.32 -8.96
CA TRP A 222 -8.21 -2.63 -7.93
C TRP A 222 -9.45 -1.76 -8.12
N ASP A 223 -10.52 -2.39 -8.63
CA ASP A 223 -11.81 -1.74 -8.89
C ASP A 223 -12.57 -1.54 -7.59
N ARG A 224 -12.80 -0.28 -7.24
CA ARG A 224 -13.51 0.17 -6.05
C ARG A 224 -14.84 0.85 -6.36
N GLN A 225 -15.35 0.72 -7.57
CA GLN A 225 -16.56 1.42 -8.00
C GLN A 225 -17.72 1.20 -7.03
N SER A 226 -17.85 0.01 -6.46
CA SER A 226 -18.90 -0.30 -5.49
C SER A 226 -18.78 0.43 -4.14
N ASP A 227 -17.63 1.04 -3.83
CA ASP A 227 -17.41 1.81 -2.60
C ASP A 227 -17.87 3.27 -2.74
N TYR A 228 -18.12 3.73 -3.99
CA TYR A 228 -18.39 5.13 -4.33
C TYR A 228 -19.84 5.37 -4.77
N ASN A 229 -20.80 5.13 -3.88
CA ASN A 229 -22.23 5.25 -4.21
C ASN A 229 -22.76 6.70 -4.28
N ASN A 230 -22.02 7.69 -3.75
CA ASN A 230 -22.48 9.08 -3.59
C ASN A 230 -21.53 10.11 -4.24
N MET A 231 -20.95 9.78 -5.38
CA MET A 231 -20.04 10.71 -6.06
C MET A 231 -20.77 11.86 -6.74
N ARG A 232 -20.21 13.06 -6.61
CA ARG A 232 -20.68 14.25 -7.29
C ARG A 232 -20.04 14.37 -8.67
N PRO A 233 -20.75 14.96 -9.68
CA PRO A 233 -20.15 15.25 -10.97
C PRO A 233 -19.06 16.30 -10.83
N LEU A 234 -17.81 15.88 -11.01
CA LEU A 234 -16.65 16.78 -10.86
C LEU A 234 -16.61 17.79 -12.03
N GLY A 235 -16.50 19.07 -11.69
CA GLY A 235 -16.37 20.15 -12.66
C GLY A 235 -17.64 20.58 -13.36
N TYR A 236 -18.77 19.98 -13.05
CA TYR A 236 -20.08 20.36 -13.60
C TYR A 236 -20.48 21.80 -13.18
N PRO A 237 -21.06 22.59 -14.07
CA PRO A 237 -21.34 22.32 -15.50
C PRO A 237 -20.21 22.81 -16.44
N TYR A 238 -19.09 23.29 -15.93
CA TYR A 238 -18.08 24.04 -16.70
C TYR A 238 -16.99 23.19 -17.32
N ARG A 239 -16.64 22.05 -16.70
CA ARG A 239 -15.56 21.18 -17.18
C ARG A 239 -15.79 19.73 -16.82
N PHE A 240 -15.96 18.87 -17.83
CA PHE A 240 -16.10 17.45 -17.60
C PHE A 240 -14.80 16.86 -17.00
N ARG A 241 -14.93 16.11 -15.91
CA ARG A 241 -13.83 15.43 -15.25
C ARG A 241 -14.25 14.02 -14.84
N ILE A 242 -13.32 13.08 -14.98
CA ILE A 242 -13.53 11.68 -14.61
C ILE A 242 -13.31 11.49 -13.12
N ASN A 243 -14.26 10.86 -12.43
CA ASN A 243 -14.11 10.36 -11.09
C ASN A 243 -13.26 9.08 -11.11
N LYS A 244 -12.19 9.06 -10.32
CA LYS A 244 -11.37 7.87 -10.15
C LYS A 244 -12.05 6.93 -9.15
N VAL A 245 -12.38 5.73 -9.59
CA VAL A 245 -13.07 4.70 -8.79
C VAL A 245 -12.23 3.42 -8.67
N HIS A 246 -10.94 3.55 -8.87
CA HIS A 246 -9.97 2.45 -8.77
C HIS A 246 -8.66 2.94 -8.17
N GLU A 247 -7.89 2.01 -7.69
CA GLU A 247 -6.49 2.20 -7.32
C GLU A 247 -5.63 1.24 -8.15
N TYR A 248 -4.33 1.51 -8.17
CA TYR A 248 -3.35 0.70 -8.89
C TYR A 248 -2.47 -0.03 -7.90
N ILE A 249 -2.18 -1.31 -8.19
CA ILE A 249 -1.16 -2.05 -7.46
C ILE A 249 0.01 -2.24 -8.42
N LEU A 250 1.09 -1.52 -8.17
CA LEU A 250 2.33 -1.64 -8.91
C LEU A 250 3.02 -2.94 -8.51
N ILE A 251 3.35 -3.78 -9.47
CA ILE A 251 4.09 -5.01 -9.25
C ILE A 251 5.56 -4.75 -9.59
N MET A 252 6.34 -4.47 -8.56
CA MET A 252 7.77 -4.17 -8.67
C MET A 252 8.58 -5.40 -8.26
N HIS A 253 9.36 -5.95 -9.18
CA HIS A 253 10.14 -7.16 -8.98
C HIS A 253 11.61 -6.84 -8.72
N LYS A 254 12.19 -7.40 -7.66
CA LYS A 254 13.63 -7.42 -7.42
C LYS A 254 14.19 -8.73 -8.00
N LYS A 255 14.92 -8.60 -9.12
CA LYS A 255 15.64 -9.73 -9.72
C LYS A 255 16.86 -10.14 -8.92
#